data_5a89e38af5d4bc21f13ad431715df400
#
_entry.id   5a89e38af5d4bc21f13ad431715df400
#
_cell.length_a   1.000
_cell.length_b   1.000
_cell.length_c   1.000
_cell.angle_alpha   90.00
_cell.angle_beta   90.00
_cell.angle_gamma   90.00
#
_symmetry.space_group_name_H-M   'P 1'
#
loop_
_entity.id
_entity.type
_entity.pdbx_description
1 polymer ?
#
loop_
_entity_poly.entity_id
_entity_poly.type
_entity_poly.pdbx_seq_one_letter_code
_entity_poly.pdbx_strand_id
1 'polypeptide(L)'
;MREHADKLDADDPLAGFRDRFALDDPSLVYLNGNSLGALPLATLRRMDSMLRQEWGTALARSWDHWVDLPGRAGDVIGELTGAAPGQVLVADNTTVNLYKLACAALDARPGRHVIVTDRDNFPSDRYVLEGIAAQRGAELRMLDTDIDEGLDPAEVRAAVDEDTALVSLSHVAYRSGALADMAGITAIVHQAGALMLWDLCHSVGAVPIDLDGCDVDLAVGCTYKYVNAGPGAPAFLYVCARLREVLRQPI
;
A
#
# COMPACT_ATOMS: atom_id res chain seq x y z
N MET A 1 27.12 19.89 18.39
CA MET A 1 26.03 18.97 17.98
C MET A 1 24.69 19.44 18.56
N ARG A 2 24.54 19.66 19.87
CA ARG A 2 23.23 20.06 20.46
C ARG A 2 22.73 21.41 19.94
N GLU A 3 23.56 22.45 19.92
CA GLU A 3 23.18 23.76 19.33
C GLU A 3 22.74 23.70 17.87
N HIS A 4 23.31 22.77 17.10
CA HIS A 4 22.91 22.57 15.72
C HIS A 4 21.52 21.90 15.63
N ALA A 5 21.26 20.90 16.49
CA ALA A 5 19.93 20.26 16.55
C ALA A 5 18.86 21.26 17.03
N ASP A 6 19.15 22.01 18.12
CA ASP A 6 18.25 23.04 18.65
C ASP A 6 17.88 24.10 17.59
N LYS A 7 18.83 24.45 16.72
CA LYS A 7 18.60 25.37 15.61
C LYS A 7 17.71 24.74 14.52
N LEU A 8 17.95 23.47 14.14
CA LEU A 8 17.12 22.76 13.18
C LEU A 8 15.69 22.61 13.70
N ASP A 9 15.52 22.29 14.98
CA ASP A 9 14.20 22.20 15.61
C ASP A 9 13.44 23.53 15.60
N ALA A 10 14.16 24.65 15.85
CA ALA A 10 13.57 25.99 15.81
C ALA A 10 13.15 26.44 14.41
N ASP A 11 13.87 25.98 13.38
CA ASP A 11 13.63 26.32 11.99
C ASP A 11 12.68 25.31 11.29
N ASP A 12 12.22 24.25 11.98
CA ASP A 12 11.38 23.19 11.40
C ASP A 12 9.96 23.68 11.10
N PRO A 13 9.56 23.81 9.82
CA PRO A 13 8.21 24.22 9.45
C PRO A 13 7.13 23.21 9.83
N LEU A 14 7.51 21.98 10.16
CA LEU A 14 6.58 20.89 10.53
C LEU A 14 6.41 20.76 12.05
N ALA A 15 7.17 21.47 12.87
CA ALA A 15 7.15 21.35 14.34
C ALA A 15 5.72 21.43 14.93
N GLY A 16 4.87 22.35 14.42
CA GLY A 16 3.49 22.52 14.88
C GLY A 16 2.54 21.37 14.56
N PHE A 17 2.94 20.42 13.71
CA PHE A 17 2.12 19.24 13.41
C PHE A 17 2.10 18.23 14.54
N ARG A 18 3.13 18.19 15.42
CA ARG A 18 3.16 17.32 16.60
C ARG A 18 1.92 17.50 17.48
N ASP A 19 1.44 18.74 17.64
CA ASP A 19 0.30 19.09 18.48
C ASP A 19 -1.05 18.58 17.93
N ARG A 20 -1.04 18.02 16.73
CA ARG A 20 -2.23 17.39 16.14
C ARG A 20 -2.39 15.93 16.53
N PHE A 21 -1.41 15.36 17.24
CA PHE A 21 -1.40 13.95 17.65
C PHE A 21 -1.46 13.81 19.18
N ALA A 22 -2.02 12.71 19.65
CA ALA A 22 -2.07 12.35 21.06
C ALA A 22 -0.70 11.79 21.51
N LEU A 23 0.29 12.67 21.64
CA LEU A 23 1.65 12.37 22.07
C LEU A 23 1.94 13.17 23.35
N ASP A 24 1.26 12.79 24.43
CA ASP A 24 1.25 13.55 25.70
C ASP A 24 2.56 13.47 26.50
N ASP A 25 3.40 12.46 26.25
CA ASP A 25 4.69 12.33 26.90
C ASP A 25 5.76 13.17 26.16
N PRO A 26 6.22 14.29 26.74
CA PRO A 26 7.22 15.14 26.09
C PRO A 26 8.61 14.50 26.00
N SER A 27 8.85 13.42 26.75
CA SER A 27 10.13 12.68 26.71
C SER A 27 10.14 11.59 25.62
N LEU A 28 8.98 11.26 25.06
CA LEU A 28 8.85 10.23 24.03
C LEU A 28 9.36 10.74 22.69
N VAL A 29 10.38 10.07 22.17
CA VAL A 29 10.83 10.19 20.78
C VAL A 29 10.26 9.02 19.99
N TYR A 30 9.10 9.24 19.34
CA TYR A 30 8.41 8.19 18.58
C TYR A 30 8.86 8.18 17.13
N LEU A 31 9.68 7.20 16.76
CA LEU A 31 10.24 7.03 15.41
C LEU A 31 9.77 5.71 14.75
N ASN A 32 8.68 5.10 15.26
CA ASN A 32 8.19 3.79 14.80
C ASN A 32 6.90 3.90 13.98
N GLY A 33 6.72 4.99 13.23
CA GLY A 33 5.57 5.20 12.33
C GLY A 33 5.44 4.14 11.23
N ASN A 34 6.55 3.50 10.89
CA ASN A 34 6.59 2.35 9.97
C ASN A 34 5.94 1.08 10.54
N SER A 35 5.70 1.00 11.85
CA SER A 35 4.94 -0.10 12.47
C SER A 35 3.52 0.31 12.81
N LEU A 36 3.35 1.52 13.39
CA LEU A 36 2.05 2.08 13.77
C LEU A 36 2.13 3.60 13.75
N GLY A 37 1.22 4.25 13.07
CA GLY A 37 1.09 5.70 13.08
C GLY A 37 0.58 6.23 14.43
N ALA A 38 0.96 7.47 14.77
CA ALA A 38 0.47 8.15 15.96
C ALA A 38 -1.03 8.50 15.82
N LEU A 39 -1.76 8.52 16.93
CA LEU A 39 -3.18 8.82 16.95
C LEU A 39 -3.47 10.30 16.68
N PRO A 40 -4.14 10.68 15.58
CA PRO A 40 -4.54 12.06 15.36
C PRO A 40 -5.66 12.48 16.33
N LEU A 41 -5.57 13.66 16.92
CA LEU A 41 -6.62 14.21 17.79
C LEU A 41 -7.96 14.40 17.06
N ALA A 42 -7.92 14.64 15.76
CA ALA A 42 -9.13 14.71 14.92
C ALA A 42 -9.88 13.37 14.88
N THR A 43 -9.15 12.24 14.90
CA THR A 43 -9.73 10.90 14.92
C THR A 43 -10.54 10.65 16.18
N LEU A 44 -10.05 11.08 17.36
CA LEU A 44 -10.77 10.96 18.62
C LEU A 44 -12.14 11.67 18.55
N ARG A 45 -12.14 12.91 18.05
CA ARG A 45 -13.39 13.70 17.90
C ARG A 45 -14.35 13.06 16.89
N ARG A 46 -13.83 12.57 15.78
CA ARG A 46 -14.63 11.93 14.73
C ARG A 46 -15.24 10.61 15.22
N MET A 47 -14.48 9.81 15.95
CA MET A 47 -14.95 8.54 16.53
C MET A 47 -16.02 8.78 17.59
N ASP A 48 -15.85 9.75 18.48
CA ASP A 48 -16.88 10.10 19.47
C ASP A 48 -18.19 10.52 18.80
N SER A 49 -18.10 11.37 17.77
CA SER A 49 -19.27 11.80 16.99
C SER A 49 -19.95 10.61 16.29
N MET A 50 -19.18 9.73 15.66
CA MET A 50 -19.70 8.54 14.98
C MET A 50 -20.42 7.61 15.95
N LEU A 51 -19.81 7.32 17.10
CA LEU A 51 -20.40 6.44 18.10
C LEU A 51 -21.71 7.01 18.68
N ARG A 52 -21.73 8.31 19.03
CA ARG A 52 -22.88 8.91 19.71
C ARG A 52 -24.00 9.29 18.73
N GLN A 53 -23.66 9.92 17.62
CA GLN A 53 -24.66 10.53 16.74
C GLN A 53 -25.06 9.57 15.61
N GLU A 54 -24.09 9.01 14.91
CA GLU A 54 -24.39 8.20 13.74
C GLU A 54 -24.85 6.81 14.15
N TRP A 55 -24.07 6.08 14.95
CA TRP A 55 -24.47 4.75 15.41
C TRP A 55 -25.50 4.83 16.55
N GLY A 56 -25.22 5.58 17.63
CA GLY A 56 -26.05 5.60 18.82
C GLY A 56 -27.44 6.24 18.61
N THR A 57 -27.54 7.27 17.74
CA THR A 57 -28.78 8.01 17.53
C THR A 57 -29.42 7.72 16.18
N ALA A 58 -28.67 7.83 15.09
CA ALA A 58 -29.22 7.70 13.74
C ALA A 58 -29.42 6.21 13.34
N LEU A 59 -28.62 5.29 13.92
CA LEU A 59 -28.70 3.85 13.65
C LEU A 59 -28.63 3.55 12.12
N ALA A 60 -29.54 2.72 11.62
CA ALA A 60 -29.55 2.31 10.21
C ALA A 60 -29.68 3.47 9.19
N ARG A 61 -30.18 4.63 9.62
CA ARG A 61 -30.22 5.83 8.75
C ARG A 61 -28.86 6.35 8.36
N SER A 62 -27.81 6.00 9.10
CA SER A 62 -26.44 6.38 8.78
C SER A 62 -25.87 5.65 7.56
N TRP A 63 -26.53 4.57 7.10
CA TRP A 63 -26.15 3.90 5.87
C TRP A 63 -26.22 4.82 4.64
N ASP A 64 -27.07 5.85 4.65
CA ASP A 64 -27.19 6.80 3.53
C ASP A 64 -25.87 7.48 3.16
N HIS A 65 -24.91 7.54 4.10
CA HIS A 65 -23.58 8.12 3.88
C HIS A 65 -22.41 7.16 4.21
N TRP A 66 -22.65 6.08 4.97
CA TRP A 66 -21.58 5.11 5.28
C TRP A 66 -21.23 4.26 4.09
N VAL A 67 -22.20 3.93 3.22
CA VAL A 67 -21.95 3.08 2.05
C VAL A 67 -20.89 3.66 1.10
N ASP A 68 -20.78 4.97 1.03
CA ASP A 68 -19.82 5.65 0.16
C ASP A 68 -18.46 5.91 0.83
N LEU A 69 -18.33 5.69 2.16
CA LEU A 69 -17.11 5.96 2.89
C LEU A 69 -15.87 5.25 2.32
N PRO A 70 -15.93 3.96 1.95
CA PRO A 70 -14.78 3.27 1.38
C PRO A 70 -14.24 3.92 0.11
N GLY A 71 -15.12 4.35 -0.80
CA GLY A 71 -14.75 5.04 -2.04
C GLY A 71 -14.20 6.45 -1.76
N ARG A 72 -14.88 7.24 -0.93
CA ARG A 72 -14.41 8.60 -0.57
C ARG A 72 -13.06 8.58 0.16
N ALA A 73 -12.86 7.64 1.07
CA ALA A 73 -11.55 7.47 1.71
C ALA A 73 -10.49 6.99 0.70
N GLY A 74 -10.91 6.15 -0.24
CA GLY A 74 -10.07 5.73 -1.36
C GLY A 74 -9.62 6.91 -2.22
N ASP A 75 -10.52 7.84 -2.58
CA ASP A 75 -10.18 9.02 -3.38
C ASP A 75 -9.15 9.93 -2.65
N VAL A 76 -9.27 10.09 -1.32
CA VAL A 76 -8.27 10.84 -0.53
C VAL A 76 -6.91 10.13 -0.53
N ILE A 77 -6.88 8.80 -0.44
CA ILE A 77 -5.64 8.03 -0.59
C ILE A 77 -5.11 8.14 -2.02
N GLY A 78 -6.00 8.18 -3.01
CA GLY A 78 -5.67 8.43 -4.41
C GLY A 78 -4.89 9.73 -4.61
N GLU A 79 -5.31 10.83 -3.97
CA GLU A 79 -4.57 12.10 -3.99
C GLU A 79 -3.14 11.96 -3.43
N LEU A 80 -2.94 11.12 -2.41
CA LEU A 80 -1.62 10.86 -1.83
C LEU A 80 -0.73 9.95 -2.70
N THR A 81 -1.34 9.18 -3.61
CA THR A 81 -0.65 8.15 -4.39
C THR A 81 -0.63 8.43 -5.89
N GLY A 82 -1.10 9.60 -6.32
CA GLY A 82 -1.15 9.97 -7.73
C GLY A 82 -2.12 9.12 -8.55
N ALA A 83 -3.23 8.69 -7.94
CA ALA A 83 -4.28 7.92 -8.60
C ALA A 83 -5.52 8.79 -8.84
N ALA A 84 -6.14 8.66 -10.01
CA ALA A 84 -7.38 9.35 -10.34
C ALA A 84 -8.56 8.86 -9.47
N PRO A 85 -9.61 9.69 -9.28
CA PRO A 85 -10.79 9.29 -8.50
C PRO A 85 -11.42 7.97 -8.96
N GLY A 86 -11.84 7.16 -8.00
CA GLY A 86 -12.48 5.86 -8.22
C GLY A 86 -11.52 4.72 -8.56
N GLN A 87 -10.21 4.92 -8.54
CA GLN A 87 -9.21 3.86 -8.73
C GLN A 87 -8.76 3.21 -7.40
N VAL A 88 -8.96 3.89 -6.28
CA VAL A 88 -8.61 3.39 -4.94
C VAL A 88 -9.87 3.08 -4.15
N LEU A 89 -9.85 1.97 -3.42
CA LEU A 89 -10.92 1.55 -2.53
C LEU A 89 -10.34 1.13 -1.18
N VAL A 90 -10.92 1.62 -0.09
CA VAL A 90 -10.59 1.16 1.26
C VAL A 90 -11.43 -0.07 1.58
N ALA A 91 -10.79 -1.22 1.79
CA ALA A 91 -11.44 -2.49 2.09
C ALA A 91 -10.50 -3.44 2.81
N ASP A 92 -11.04 -4.39 3.53
CA ASP A 92 -10.34 -5.54 4.12
C ASP A 92 -9.02 -5.20 4.86
N ASN A 93 -8.03 -6.05 4.71
CA ASN A 93 -6.64 -5.85 5.11
C ASN A 93 -5.71 -6.08 3.91
N THR A 94 -4.43 -5.71 4.03
CA THR A 94 -3.45 -5.82 2.94
C THR A 94 -3.35 -7.24 2.40
N THR A 95 -3.31 -8.23 3.27
CA THR A 95 -3.19 -9.66 2.90
C THR A 95 -4.36 -10.12 2.04
N VAL A 96 -5.60 -9.77 2.41
CA VAL A 96 -6.81 -10.11 1.64
C VAL A 96 -6.84 -9.35 0.32
N ASN A 97 -6.52 -8.06 0.32
CA ASN A 97 -6.48 -7.25 -0.90
C ASN A 97 -5.40 -7.77 -1.87
N LEU A 98 -4.20 -8.13 -1.37
CA LEU A 98 -3.15 -8.74 -2.19
C LEU A 98 -3.62 -10.06 -2.81
N TYR A 99 -4.25 -10.94 -2.01
CA TYR A 99 -4.81 -12.19 -2.51
C TYR A 99 -5.83 -11.94 -3.64
N LYS A 100 -6.77 -11.01 -3.44
CA LYS A 100 -7.77 -10.65 -4.43
C LYS A 100 -7.15 -10.18 -5.73
N LEU A 101 -6.23 -9.22 -5.65
CA LEU A 101 -5.60 -8.62 -6.83
C LEU A 101 -4.69 -9.62 -7.55
N ALA A 102 -3.92 -10.42 -6.82
CA ALA A 102 -3.04 -11.42 -7.42
C ALA A 102 -3.83 -12.51 -8.14
N CYS A 103 -4.94 -13.00 -7.55
CA CYS A 103 -5.82 -13.96 -8.23
C CYS A 103 -6.46 -13.36 -9.50
N ALA A 104 -6.97 -12.14 -9.42
CA ALA A 104 -7.57 -11.45 -10.56
C ALA A 104 -6.55 -11.17 -11.67
N ALA A 105 -5.29 -10.84 -11.31
CA ALA A 105 -4.20 -10.64 -12.26
C ALA A 105 -3.86 -11.93 -13.03
N LEU A 106 -3.78 -13.07 -12.35
CA LEU A 106 -3.55 -14.37 -12.99
C LEU A 106 -4.69 -14.73 -13.95
N ASP A 107 -5.94 -14.51 -13.53
CA ASP A 107 -7.10 -14.77 -14.37
C ASP A 107 -7.15 -13.87 -15.63
N ALA A 108 -6.61 -12.65 -15.53
CA ALA A 108 -6.50 -11.70 -16.63
C ALA A 108 -5.31 -12.00 -17.60
N ARG A 109 -4.47 -12.95 -17.27
CA ARG A 109 -3.31 -13.38 -18.09
C ARG A 109 -3.39 -14.90 -18.41
N PRO A 110 -4.44 -15.35 -19.10
CA PRO A 110 -4.62 -16.78 -19.40
C PRO A 110 -3.43 -17.30 -20.20
N GLY A 111 -2.95 -18.48 -19.82
CA GLY A 111 -1.79 -19.14 -20.43
C GLY A 111 -0.45 -18.73 -19.84
N ARG A 112 -0.38 -17.72 -18.96
CA ARG A 112 0.79 -17.35 -18.19
C ARG A 112 0.68 -17.88 -16.77
N HIS A 113 1.75 -18.42 -16.23
CA HIS A 113 1.70 -19.15 -14.96
C HIS A 113 2.92 -18.90 -14.07
N VAL A 114 3.68 -17.83 -14.31
CA VAL A 114 4.79 -17.42 -13.45
C VAL A 114 4.39 -16.20 -12.65
N ILE A 115 4.63 -16.25 -11.35
CA ILE A 115 4.56 -15.13 -10.40
C ILE A 115 5.99 -14.79 -9.99
N VAL A 116 6.37 -13.51 -10.04
CA VAL A 116 7.69 -13.06 -9.60
C VAL A 116 7.52 -12.19 -8.34
N THR A 117 8.33 -12.46 -7.32
CA THR A 117 8.46 -11.64 -6.11
C THR A 117 9.90 -11.71 -5.59
N ASP A 118 10.24 -11.01 -4.52
CA ASP A 118 11.57 -11.09 -3.93
C ASP A 118 11.57 -11.76 -2.54
N ARG A 119 12.74 -12.29 -2.15
CA ARG A 119 12.92 -13.00 -0.86
C ARG A 119 12.85 -12.06 0.33
N ASP A 120 13.09 -10.77 0.11
CA ASP A 120 13.00 -9.73 1.14
C ASP A 120 11.63 -9.07 1.21
N ASN A 121 10.69 -9.45 0.35
CA ASN A 121 9.32 -8.95 0.42
C ASN A 121 8.67 -9.31 1.77
N PHE A 122 7.67 -8.52 2.18
CA PHE A 122 7.04 -8.71 3.49
C PHE A 122 6.50 -10.16 3.64
N PRO A 123 6.72 -10.82 4.78
CA PRO A 123 6.42 -12.26 4.93
C PRO A 123 4.99 -12.65 4.57
N SER A 124 3.97 -11.85 4.93
CA SER A 124 2.57 -12.17 4.58
C SER A 124 2.33 -12.17 3.08
N ASP A 125 2.99 -11.29 2.33
CA ASP A 125 2.85 -11.20 0.88
C ASP A 125 3.43 -12.44 0.22
N ARG A 126 4.63 -12.86 0.65
CA ARG A 126 5.24 -14.10 0.18
C ARG A 126 4.35 -15.31 0.46
N TYR A 127 3.82 -15.44 1.67
CA TYR A 127 2.95 -16.57 2.04
C TYR A 127 1.68 -16.61 1.20
N VAL A 128 1.10 -15.46 0.89
CA VAL A 128 -0.07 -15.36 -0.01
C VAL A 128 0.29 -15.82 -1.41
N LEU A 129 1.40 -15.31 -1.96
CA LEU A 129 1.84 -15.67 -3.32
C LEU A 129 2.25 -17.15 -3.42
N GLU A 130 2.92 -17.70 -2.41
CA GLU A 130 3.21 -19.14 -2.28
C GLU A 130 1.93 -19.97 -2.28
N GLY A 131 0.93 -19.56 -1.49
CA GLY A 131 -0.37 -20.23 -1.43
C GLY A 131 -1.12 -20.19 -2.76
N ILE A 132 -1.14 -19.04 -3.45
CA ILE A 132 -1.76 -18.88 -4.76
C ILE A 132 -1.04 -19.75 -5.80
N ALA A 133 0.30 -19.72 -5.83
CA ALA A 133 1.10 -20.52 -6.75
C ALA A 133 0.80 -22.02 -6.58
N ALA A 134 0.77 -22.50 -5.34
CA ALA A 134 0.43 -23.90 -5.05
C ALA A 134 -0.99 -24.29 -5.48
N GLN A 135 -1.98 -23.40 -5.23
CA GLN A 135 -3.38 -23.65 -5.61
C GLN A 135 -3.62 -23.64 -7.12
N ARG A 136 -2.88 -22.80 -7.84
CA ARG A 136 -3.05 -22.59 -9.29
C ARG A 136 -2.09 -23.43 -10.14
N GLY A 137 -1.15 -24.14 -9.53
CA GLY A 137 -0.07 -24.84 -10.25
C GLY A 137 0.86 -23.87 -10.98
N ALA A 138 1.02 -22.65 -10.44
CA ALA A 138 1.90 -21.63 -10.97
C ALA A 138 3.32 -21.76 -10.38
N GLU A 139 4.32 -21.32 -11.14
CA GLU A 139 5.68 -21.14 -10.66
C GLU A 139 5.77 -19.87 -9.83
N LEU A 140 6.38 -19.93 -8.63
CA LEU A 140 6.76 -18.75 -7.87
C LEU A 140 8.27 -18.55 -8.01
N ARG A 141 8.64 -17.51 -8.74
CA ARG A 141 10.05 -17.13 -8.97
C ARG A 141 10.46 -16.06 -7.98
N MET A 142 11.50 -16.36 -7.18
CA MET A 142 11.95 -15.50 -6.08
C MET A 142 13.26 -14.80 -6.49
N LEU A 143 13.26 -13.48 -6.52
CA LEU A 143 14.48 -12.67 -6.67
C LEU A 143 15.32 -12.72 -5.39
N ASP A 144 16.63 -12.70 -5.54
CA ASP A 144 17.58 -12.53 -4.44
C ASP A 144 17.95 -11.05 -4.33
N THR A 145 17.30 -10.33 -3.43
CA THR A 145 17.47 -8.89 -3.25
C THR A 145 18.54 -8.60 -2.20
N ASP A 146 19.45 -7.68 -2.49
CA ASP A 146 20.39 -7.19 -1.49
C ASP A 146 19.63 -6.46 -0.38
N ILE A 147 19.90 -6.85 0.87
CA ILE A 147 19.15 -6.31 2.02
C ILE A 147 19.46 -4.82 2.26
N ASP A 148 20.62 -4.34 1.91
CA ASP A 148 21.06 -2.97 2.19
C ASP A 148 20.78 -2.04 0.99
N GLU A 149 21.01 -2.52 -0.23
CA GLU A 149 20.86 -1.74 -1.46
C GLU A 149 19.43 -1.79 -2.03
N GLY A 150 18.67 -2.85 -1.70
CA GLY A 150 17.31 -3.04 -2.18
C GLY A 150 17.28 -3.74 -3.56
N LEU A 151 16.18 -3.57 -4.27
CA LEU A 151 15.87 -4.27 -5.51
C LEU A 151 16.59 -3.63 -6.71
N ASP A 152 17.39 -4.43 -7.44
CA ASP A 152 17.98 -4.01 -8.70
C ASP A 152 16.98 -4.26 -9.87
N PRO A 153 16.61 -3.23 -10.66
CA PRO A 153 15.78 -3.40 -11.86
C PRO A 153 16.34 -4.40 -12.87
N ALA A 154 17.67 -4.61 -12.90
CA ALA A 154 18.29 -5.60 -13.77
C ALA A 154 17.93 -7.05 -13.38
N GLU A 155 17.78 -7.33 -12.08
CA GLU A 155 17.33 -8.62 -11.58
C GLU A 155 15.88 -8.90 -11.96
N VAL A 156 15.00 -7.87 -11.85
CA VAL A 156 13.61 -7.97 -12.31
C VAL A 156 13.57 -8.30 -13.80
N ARG A 157 14.38 -7.59 -14.62
CA ARG A 157 14.46 -7.82 -16.08
C ARG A 157 14.91 -9.24 -16.42
N ALA A 158 15.85 -9.79 -15.65
CA ALA A 158 16.35 -11.15 -15.87
C ALA A 158 15.33 -12.23 -15.45
N ALA A 159 14.41 -11.91 -14.55
CA ALA A 159 13.45 -12.86 -14.00
C ALA A 159 12.10 -12.89 -14.73
N VAL A 160 11.75 -11.83 -15.48
CA VAL A 160 10.46 -11.76 -16.20
C VAL A 160 10.62 -12.26 -17.65
N ASP A 161 9.60 -12.95 -18.12
CA ASP A 161 9.53 -13.51 -19.48
C ASP A 161 8.08 -13.56 -20.01
N GLU A 162 7.86 -14.21 -21.13
CA GLU A 162 6.55 -14.36 -21.76
C GLU A 162 5.57 -15.22 -20.96
N ASP A 163 6.05 -16.04 -20.03
CA ASP A 163 5.21 -16.85 -19.12
C ASP A 163 4.86 -16.11 -17.83
N THR A 164 5.45 -14.95 -17.58
CA THR A 164 5.19 -14.15 -16.38
C THR A 164 3.80 -13.51 -16.47
N ALA A 165 2.93 -13.84 -15.50
CA ALA A 165 1.59 -13.26 -15.35
C ALA A 165 1.60 -12.03 -14.44
N LEU A 166 2.34 -12.11 -13.33
CA LEU A 166 2.33 -11.13 -12.26
C LEU A 166 3.72 -10.93 -11.67
N VAL A 167 4.08 -9.68 -11.40
CA VAL A 167 5.20 -9.30 -10.54
C VAL A 167 4.62 -8.57 -9.33
N SER A 168 4.98 -8.99 -8.11
CA SER A 168 4.52 -8.37 -6.87
C SER A 168 5.69 -8.02 -5.97
N LEU A 169 5.90 -6.73 -5.72
CA LEU A 169 7.08 -6.19 -5.01
C LEU A 169 6.67 -5.07 -4.06
N SER A 170 7.46 -4.85 -3.00
CA SER A 170 7.33 -3.69 -2.13
C SER A 170 7.99 -2.45 -2.74
N HIS A 171 7.29 -1.30 -2.73
CA HIS A 171 7.84 -0.02 -3.19
C HIS A 171 8.93 0.50 -2.24
N VAL A 172 8.75 0.31 -0.93
CA VAL A 172 9.79 0.57 0.08
C VAL A 172 10.04 -0.72 0.85
N ALA A 173 11.27 -1.20 0.83
CA ALA A 173 11.69 -2.40 1.53
C ALA A 173 11.56 -2.21 3.06
N TYR A 174 10.87 -3.13 3.75
CA TYR A 174 10.53 -2.96 5.16
C TYR A 174 11.73 -3.06 6.12
N ARG A 175 12.81 -3.69 5.69
CA ARG A 175 14.02 -3.86 6.50
C ARG A 175 15.04 -2.75 6.27
N SER A 176 15.37 -2.46 5.02
CA SER A 176 16.40 -1.46 4.68
C SER A 176 15.85 -0.05 4.52
N GLY A 177 14.56 0.09 4.15
CA GLY A 177 14.00 1.37 3.72
C GLY A 177 14.40 1.76 2.30
N ALA A 178 15.02 0.85 1.54
CA ALA A 178 15.36 1.10 0.14
C ALA A 178 14.09 1.37 -0.69
N LEU A 179 14.16 2.40 -1.53
CA LEU A 179 13.08 2.84 -2.41
C LEU A 179 13.31 2.26 -3.81
N ALA A 180 12.36 1.46 -4.29
CA ALA A 180 12.42 0.88 -5.63
C ALA A 180 12.08 1.91 -6.72
N ASP A 181 12.69 1.78 -7.88
CA ASP A 181 12.32 2.55 -9.09
C ASP A 181 10.98 2.05 -9.65
N MET A 182 9.89 2.62 -9.14
CA MET A 182 8.53 2.22 -9.52
C MET A 182 8.30 2.31 -11.03
N ALA A 183 8.67 3.42 -11.65
CA ALA A 183 8.44 3.66 -13.07
C ALA A 183 9.27 2.70 -13.95
N GLY A 184 10.57 2.58 -13.65
CA GLY A 184 11.47 1.72 -14.41
C GLY A 184 11.12 0.24 -14.30
N ILE A 185 10.80 -0.23 -13.08
CA ILE A 185 10.40 -1.63 -12.85
C ILE A 185 9.04 -1.92 -13.49
N THR A 186 8.05 -1.03 -13.36
CA THR A 186 6.74 -1.21 -14.02
C THR A 186 6.91 -1.33 -15.53
N ALA A 187 7.73 -0.48 -16.14
CA ALA A 187 8.01 -0.55 -17.57
C ALA A 187 8.69 -1.87 -18.01
N ILE A 188 9.59 -2.41 -17.18
CA ILE A 188 10.22 -3.72 -17.42
C ILE A 188 9.16 -4.83 -17.41
N VAL A 189 8.28 -4.82 -16.42
CA VAL A 189 7.22 -5.82 -16.27
C VAL A 189 6.25 -5.77 -17.44
N HIS A 190 5.88 -4.57 -17.90
CA HIS A 190 5.01 -4.38 -19.06
C HIS A 190 5.65 -4.84 -20.37
N GLN A 191 6.98 -4.67 -20.54
CA GLN A 191 7.69 -5.19 -21.72
C GLN A 191 7.59 -6.70 -21.83
N ALA A 192 7.53 -7.43 -20.70
CA ALA A 192 7.27 -8.86 -20.68
C ALA A 192 5.77 -9.21 -20.86
N GLY A 193 4.87 -8.21 -20.83
CA GLY A 193 3.42 -8.39 -20.93
C GLY A 193 2.75 -8.87 -19.64
N ALA A 194 3.48 -8.83 -18.51
CA ALA A 194 2.99 -9.16 -17.18
C ALA A 194 2.25 -7.96 -16.55
N LEU A 195 1.55 -8.20 -15.44
CA LEU A 195 0.97 -7.15 -14.60
C LEU A 195 1.87 -6.86 -13.40
N MET A 196 1.90 -5.57 -12.99
CA MET A 196 2.64 -5.11 -11.82
C MET A 196 1.70 -4.86 -10.64
N LEU A 197 2.00 -5.44 -9.47
CA LEU A 197 1.32 -5.23 -8.19
C LEU A 197 2.32 -4.69 -7.16
N TRP A 198 2.16 -3.43 -6.76
CA TRP A 198 3.00 -2.80 -5.74
C TRP A 198 2.39 -2.91 -4.34
N ASP A 199 3.19 -3.31 -3.34
CA ASP A 199 2.87 -3.07 -1.93
C ASP A 199 3.39 -1.70 -1.50
N LEU A 200 2.45 -0.83 -1.08
CA LEU A 200 2.70 0.55 -0.65
C LEU A 200 2.68 0.72 0.87
N CYS A 201 2.66 -0.37 1.65
CA CYS A 201 2.51 -0.31 3.11
C CYS A 201 3.56 0.54 3.80
N HIS A 202 4.77 0.67 3.24
CA HIS A 202 5.86 1.46 3.78
C HIS A 202 6.15 2.75 3.01
N SER A 203 5.43 3.00 1.92
CA SER A 203 5.62 4.20 1.08
C SER A 203 4.48 5.20 1.17
N VAL A 204 3.22 4.75 1.26
CA VAL A 204 2.07 5.67 1.34
C VAL A 204 2.15 6.56 2.58
N GLY A 205 2.13 7.88 2.36
CA GLY A 205 2.27 8.88 3.42
C GLY A 205 3.72 9.13 3.89
N ALA A 206 4.71 8.39 3.36
CA ALA A 206 6.12 8.55 3.72
C ALA A 206 6.98 9.13 2.59
N VAL A 207 6.72 8.71 1.34
CA VAL A 207 7.43 9.18 0.15
C VAL A 207 6.44 9.56 -0.95
N PRO A 208 6.82 10.42 -1.91
CA PRO A 208 6.00 10.70 -3.07
C PRO A 208 5.71 9.44 -3.88
N ILE A 209 4.46 9.29 -4.31
CA ILE A 209 3.99 8.19 -5.17
C ILE A 209 3.18 8.79 -6.31
N ASP A 210 3.34 8.23 -7.51
CA ASP A 210 2.55 8.62 -8.68
C ASP A 210 2.17 7.36 -9.47
N LEU A 211 1.08 6.69 -9.02
CA LEU A 211 0.63 5.42 -9.60
C LEU A 211 0.24 5.55 -11.06
N ASP A 212 -0.54 6.59 -11.40
CA ASP A 212 -0.98 6.81 -12.77
C ASP A 212 0.17 7.27 -13.65
N GLY A 213 1.05 8.16 -13.16
CA GLY A 213 2.22 8.63 -13.90
C GLY A 213 3.27 7.53 -14.14
N CYS A 214 3.35 6.54 -13.24
CA CYS A 214 4.21 5.36 -13.41
C CYS A 214 3.52 4.20 -14.15
N ASP A 215 2.30 4.39 -14.67
CA ASP A 215 1.48 3.39 -15.37
C ASP A 215 1.29 2.08 -14.59
N VAL A 216 1.18 2.17 -13.25
CA VAL A 216 1.01 1.00 -12.38
C VAL A 216 -0.32 0.31 -12.66
N ASP A 217 -0.34 -1.03 -12.64
CA ASP A 217 -1.55 -1.83 -12.84
C ASP A 217 -2.38 -1.92 -11.57
N LEU A 218 -1.73 -2.36 -10.49
CA LEU A 218 -2.34 -2.74 -9.22
C LEU A 218 -1.46 -2.27 -8.06
N ALA A 219 -2.10 -1.92 -6.94
CA ALA A 219 -1.38 -1.73 -5.70
C ALA A 219 -2.24 -2.08 -4.48
N VAL A 220 -1.58 -2.38 -3.39
CA VAL A 220 -2.17 -2.53 -2.05
C VAL A 220 -1.41 -1.68 -1.05
N GLY A 221 -2.04 -1.35 0.07
CA GLY A 221 -1.34 -0.68 1.15
C GLY A 221 -2.16 -0.66 2.43
N CYS A 222 -1.50 -0.57 3.56
CA CYS A 222 -2.16 -0.44 4.86
C CYS A 222 -2.37 1.04 5.22
N THR A 223 -3.36 1.30 6.07
CA THR A 223 -3.67 2.66 6.52
C THR A 223 -3.18 2.94 7.95
N TYR A 224 -2.82 1.91 8.72
CA TYR A 224 -2.49 2.05 10.15
C TYR A 224 -1.06 2.53 10.43
N LYS A 225 -0.17 2.55 9.43
CA LYS A 225 1.20 3.04 9.53
C LYS A 225 1.23 4.57 9.32
N TYR A 226 1.83 5.06 8.26
CA TYR A 226 2.02 6.49 8.01
C TYR A 226 0.71 7.27 7.69
N VAL A 227 -0.36 6.57 7.32
CA VAL A 227 -1.69 7.19 7.14
C VAL A 227 -2.44 7.36 8.48
N ASN A 228 -1.93 6.83 9.58
CA ASN A 228 -2.38 7.05 10.97
C ASN A 228 -3.84 6.64 11.25
N ALA A 229 -4.38 5.65 10.53
CA ALA A 229 -5.77 5.24 10.72
C ALA A 229 -6.00 4.38 11.98
N GLY A 230 -4.92 3.92 12.63
CA GLY A 230 -4.97 3.17 13.88
C GLY A 230 -4.94 1.65 13.69
N PRO A 231 -4.72 0.91 14.79
CA PRO A 231 -4.58 -0.53 14.76
C PRO A 231 -5.88 -1.22 14.31
N GLY A 232 -5.77 -2.17 13.38
CA GLY A 232 -6.92 -2.87 12.83
C GLY A 232 -7.72 -2.09 11.78
N ALA A 233 -7.28 -0.90 11.40
CA ALA A 233 -7.92 -0.14 10.33
C ALA A 233 -7.89 -0.90 9.00
N PRO A 234 -8.94 -0.76 8.16
CA PRO A 234 -8.97 -1.35 6.83
C PRO A 234 -7.79 -0.89 5.98
N ALA A 235 -7.34 -1.77 5.10
CA ALA A 235 -6.34 -1.48 4.08
C ALA A 235 -6.99 -0.78 2.87
N PHE A 236 -6.20 -0.51 1.84
CA PHE A 236 -6.70 -0.08 0.54
C PHE A 236 -6.12 -0.92 -0.59
N LEU A 237 -6.82 -0.90 -1.70
CA LEU A 237 -6.35 -1.44 -2.97
C LEU A 237 -6.52 -0.38 -4.07
N TYR A 238 -5.65 -0.45 -5.07
CA TYR A 238 -5.70 0.35 -6.29
C TYR A 238 -5.80 -0.56 -7.50
N VAL A 239 -6.65 -0.19 -8.44
CA VAL A 239 -6.76 -0.81 -9.76
C VAL A 239 -6.79 0.30 -10.81
N CYS A 240 -5.84 0.31 -11.72
CA CYS A 240 -5.79 1.30 -12.80
C CYS A 240 -7.07 1.27 -13.66
N ALA A 241 -7.44 2.39 -14.23
CA ALA A 241 -8.70 2.55 -14.97
C ALA A 241 -8.88 1.49 -16.08
N ARG A 242 -7.80 1.13 -16.80
CA ARG A 242 -7.83 0.16 -17.90
C ARG A 242 -8.19 -1.28 -17.48
N LEU A 243 -7.96 -1.62 -16.20
CA LEU A 243 -8.19 -2.97 -15.68
C LEU A 243 -9.50 -3.13 -14.90
N ARG A 244 -10.16 -2.07 -14.47
CA ARG A 244 -11.38 -2.16 -13.64
C ARG A 244 -12.51 -2.96 -14.27
N GLU A 245 -12.67 -2.88 -15.60
CA GLU A 245 -13.70 -3.64 -16.30
C GLU A 245 -13.25 -5.05 -16.71
N VAL A 246 -11.94 -5.30 -16.68
CA VAL A 246 -11.33 -6.58 -17.09
C VAL A 246 -11.20 -7.53 -15.92
N LEU A 247 -10.71 -7.04 -14.79
CA LEU A 247 -10.49 -7.86 -13.60
C LEU A 247 -11.80 -8.33 -12.99
N ARG A 248 -11.78 -9.55 -12.49
CA ARG A 248 -12.91 -10.14 -11.77
C ARG A 248 -12.39 -10.80 -10.51
N GLN A 249 -13.11 -10.57 -9.43
CA GLN A 249 -12.83 -11.16 -8.13
C GLN A 249 -14.15 -11.48 -7.43
N PRO A 250 -14.36 -12.70 -6.95
CA PRO A 250 -15.64 -13.12 -6.37
C PRO A 250 -15.88 -12.64 -4.94
N ILE A 251 -14.87 -12.06 -4.27
CA ILE A 251 -14.97 -11.59 -2.87
C ILE A 251 -14.54 -10.14 -2.69
#